data_2b5dfca0332abd36d43db833b172b197
#
_entry.id   2b5dfca0332abd36d43db833b172b197
#
_cell.length_a   1.000
_cell.length_b   1.000
_cell.length_c   1.000
_cell.angle_alpha   90.00
_cell.angle_beta   90.00
_cell.angle_gamma   90.00
#
_symmetry.space_group_name_H-M   'P 1'
#
loop_
_entity.id
_entity.type
_entity.pdbx_description
1 polymer ?
#
loop_
_entity_poly.entity_id
_entity_poly.type
_entity_poly.pdbx_seq_one_letter_code
_entity_poly.pdbx_strand_id
1 'polypeptide(L)'
;MAERLRDLGGRTGHLPTGPGNRITDVPGVLVGHSQAASGQSTGVTVVAPPRLPARAATVSVNGVGELTGNLEINERGRMETPVYLCGSHAIGTVLQTAITVSGRGPENVVLPVVGECDDGEMADSRTITGEDVEAALEALGEDVAEGSVGAGTGMSCFDFPGGIGTASRRVGPYSVGVLLLCNFGDREYLDFLGLGFPVPERRAASHGSCIAICATDAPLPADQLRRLALRPLLGLIRAGSYAAEGSGEIGIAFSTSPEVAPAADADLNRFLAAAWEAGWEAVLNCLLAARAGNRLDGSRQDPFPVEPVRAHLGGGDR
;
A
#
# COMPACT_ATOMS: atom_id res chain seq x y z
N MET A 1 10.36 16.51 -6.58
CA MET A 1 9.60 15.26 -6.41
C MET A 1 10.58 14.12 -6.53
N ALA A 2 10.39 13.02 -5.81
CA ALA A 2 11.19 11.82 -6.00
C ALA A 2 10.92 11.27 -7.40
N GLU A 3 11.94 10.68 -8.03
CA GLU A 3 11.79 10.03 -9.33
C GLU A 3 11.00 8.73 -9.17
N ARG A 4 10.14 8.45 -10.13
CA ARG A 4 9.38 7.21 -10.20
C ARG A 4 9.94 6.31 -11.31
N LEU A 5 9.57 5.03 -11.29
CA LEU A 5 10.04 4.06 -12.27
C LEU A 5 9.89 4.56 -13.71
N ARG A 6 8.73 5.19 -14.02
CA ARG A 6 8.44 5.70 -15.36
C ARG A 6 9.30 6.89 -15.77
N ASP A 7 9.71 7.72 -14.83
CA ASP A 7 10.62 8.85 -15.07
C ASP A 7 12.02 8.35 -15.48
N LEU A 8 12.40 7.16 -15.00
CA LEU A 8 13.64 6.47 -15.37
C LEU A 8 13.53 5.63 -16.66
N GLY A 9 12.36 5.63 -17.33
CA GLY A 9 12.11 4.82 -18.53
C GLY A 9 11.71 3.36 -18.25
N GLY A 10 11.65 2.94 -16.98
CA GLY A 10 11.28 1.59 -16.59
C GLY A 10 9.78 1.31 -16.74
N ARG A 11 9.42 0.04 -16.89
CA ARG A 11 8.03 -0.40 -17.04
C ARG A 11 7.82 -1.75 -16.39
N THR A 12 6.64 -1.91 -15.77
CA THR A 12 6.11 -3.20 -15.33
C THR A 12 4.87 -3.54 -16.16
N GLY A 13 4.90 -4.73 -16.79
CA GLY A 13 3.78 -5.20 -17.61
C GLY A 13 3.52 -4.39 -18.89
N HIS A 14 2.28 -4.52 -19.40
CA HIS A 14 1.91 -4.06 -20.76
C HIS A 14 0.71 -3.10 -20.79
N LEU A 15 -0.08 -3.03 -19.71
CA LEU A 15 -1.27 -2.19 -19.67
C LEU A 15 -0.90 -0.70 -19.51
N PRO A 16 -1.67 0.21 -20.16
CA PRO A 16 -1.46 1.64 -20.00
C PRO A 16 -1.74 2.08 -18.57
N THR A 17 -0.95 3.04 -18.08
CA THR A 17 -1.20 3.68 -16.78
C THR A 17 -2.37 4.66 -16.85
N GLY A 18 -2.97 4.98 -15.70
CA GLY A 18 -3.79 6.17 -15.56
C GLY A 18 -2.94 7.45 -15.64
N PRO A 19 -3.57 8.63 -15.64
CA PRO A 19 -2.88 9.93 -15.85
C PRO A 19 -1.80 10.22 -14.82
N GLY A 20 -2.05 9.95 -13.54
CA GLY A 20 -1.11 10.15 -12.44
C GLY A 20 -0.30 8.91 -12.11
N ASN A 21 -0.66 7.75 -12.67
CA ASN A 21 -0.13 6.43 -12.33
C ASN A 21 -0.14 6.18 -10.80
N ARG A 22 -1.26 6.46 -10.14
CA ARG A 22 -1.46 6.36 -8.70
C ARG A 22 -2.86 5.84 -8.37
N ILE A 23 -3.12 5.41 -7.14
CA ILE A 23 -4.44 4.88 -6.73
C ILE A 23 -5.57 5.89 -6.96
N THR A 24 -5.29 7.18 -6.86
CA THR A 24 -6.24 8.28 -7.08
C THR A 24 -6.62 8.49 -8.55
N ASP A 25 -6.05 7.76 -9.50
CA ASP A 25 -6.57 7.68 -10.87
C ASP A 25 -7.92 6.93 -10.94
N VAL A 26 -8.31 6.26 -9.86
CA VAL A 26 -9.67 5.76 -9.67
C VAL A 26 -10.54 6.91 -9.19
N PRO A 27 -11.58 7.30 -9.95
CA PRO A 27 -12.33 8.53 -9.68
C PRO A 27 -12.88 8.60 -8.26
N GLY A 28 -12.58 9.72 -7.58
CA GLY A 28 -13.02 10.06 -6.24
C GLY A 28 -12.28 9.37 -5.09
N VAL A 29 -11.29 8.53 -5.39
CA VAL A 29 -10.39 8.00 -4.35
C VAL A 29 -9.42 9.10 -3.94
N LEU A 30 -9.28 9.31 -2.62
CA LEU A 30 -8.37 10.29 -2.03
C LEU A 30 -7.42 9.59 -1.06
N VAL A 31 -6.22 10.15 -0.92
CA VAL A 31 -5.21 9.69 0.03
C VAL A 31 -4.71 10.85 0.87
N GLY A 32 -4.57 10.62 2.18
CA GLY A 32 -4.00 11.59 3.10
C GLY A 32 -2.91 10.96 3.97
N HIS A 33 -1.90 11.75 4.30
CA HIS A 33 -0.78 11.34 5.15
C HIS A 33 -0.56 12.34 6.27
N SER A 34 -0.26 11.85 7.46
CA SER A 34 0.28 12.64 8.56
C SER A 34 1.56 12.01 9.11
N GLN A 35 2.50 12.84 9.53
CA GLN A 35 3.65 12.41 10.33
C GLN A 35 3.28 12.49 11.80
N ALA A 36 3.85 11.61 12.65
CA ALA A 36 3.65 11.71 14.08
C ALA A 36 4.10 13.07 14.63
N ALA A 37 3.22 13.78 15.31
CA ALA A 37 3.52 15.06 15.94
C ALA A 37 4.64 14.96 17.01
N SER A 38 4.89 13.77 17.54
CA SER A 38 6.02 13.44 18.41
C SER A 38 7.40 13.58 17.78
N GLY A 39 7.47 13.66 16.44
CA GLY A 39 8.74 13.65 15.70
C GLY A 39 9.37 12.28 15.52
N GLN A 40 8.70 11.19 15.96
CA GLN A 40 9.11 9.83 15.68
C GLN A 40 8.96 9.48 14.18
N SER A 41 9.77 8.54 13.71
CA SER A 41 9.73 8.07 12.31
C SER A 41 8.53 7.16 12.04
N THR A 42 7.32 7.63 12.33
CA THR A 42 6.04 6.94 12.15
C THR A 42 4.96 7.94 11.73
N GLY A 43 3.78 7.46 11.38
CA GLY A 43 2.66 8.30 10.96
C GLY A 43 1.42 7.51 10.60
N VAL A 44 0.44 8.19 10.02
CA VAL A 44 -0.83 7.61 9.58
C VAL A 44 -1.05 7.90 8.09
N THR A 45 -1.60 6.93 7.38
CA THR A 45 -2.07 7.10 5.98
C THR A 45 -3.54 6.69 5.91
N VAL A 46 -4.34 7.48 5.21
CA VAL A 46 -5.77 7.19 4.98
C VAL A 46 -6.04 7.07 3.49
N VAL A 47 -6.77 6.03 3.09
CA VAL A 47 -7.29 5.87 1.72
C VAL A 47 -8.81 5.88 1.78
N ALA A 48 -9.43 6.91 1.22
CA ALA A 48 -10.85 7.14 1.28
C ALA A 48 -11.52 6.92 -0.08
N PRO A 49 -12.58 6.09 -0.18
CA PRO A 49 -13.44 6.04 -1.35
C PRO A 49 -14.37 7.26 -1.37
N PRO A 50 -14.95 7.64 -2.54
CA PRO A 50 -15.85 8.79 -2.65
C PRO A 50 -17.17 8.61 -1.89
N ARG A 51 -17.51 7.38 -1.54
CA ARG A 51 -18.76 7.02 -0.85
C ARG A 51 -18.56 5.79 0.04
N LEU A 52 -19.27 5.80 1.16
CA LEU A 52 -19.39 4.68 2.08
C LEU A 52 -20.88 4.38 2.34
N PRO A 53 -21.28 3.11 2.51
CA PRO A 53 -20.41 1.94 2.39
C PRO A 53 -19.94 1.69 0.96
N ALA A 54 -18.71 1.19 0.79
CA ALA A 54 -18.15 0.80 -0.49
C ALA A 54 -18.08 -0.73 -0.59
N ARG A 55 -18.39 -1.28 -1.75
CA ARG A 55 -18.23 -2.72 -2.01
C ARG A 55 -16.76 -3.11 -1.88
N ALA A 56 -16.47 -4.15 -1.10
CA ALA A 56 -15.10 -4.54 -0.80
C ALA A 56 -14.98 -6.04 -0.50
N ALA A 57 -13.77 -6.54 -0.59
CA ALA A 57 -13.39 -7.86 -0.13
C ALA A 57 -11.92 -7.87 0.30
N THR A 58 -11.56 -8.76 1.21
CA THR A 58 -10.19 -8.92 1.71
C THR A 58 -9.66 -10.32 1.41
N VAL A 59 -8.32 -10.43 1.43
CA VAL A 59 -7.59 -11.69 1.29
C VAL A 59 -6.31 -11.62 2.10
N SER A 60 -5.88 -12.75 2.64
CA SER A 60 -4.56 -12.91 3.24
C SER A 60 -3.81 -14.02 2.51
N VAL A 61 -2.55 -13.77 2.14
CA VAL A 61 -1.59 -14.79 1.69
C VAL A 61 -0.86 -15.37 2.89
N ASN A 62 -0.39 -14.48 3.76
CA ASN A 62 0.23 -14.81 5.04
C ASN A 62 -0.34 -13.85 6.10
N GLY A 63 -0.68 -14.36 7.28
CA GLY A 63 -1.54 -13.67 8.23
C GLY A 63 -0.84 -13.19 9.51
N VAL A 64 0.47 -12.98 9.48
CA VAL A 64 1.19 -12.38 10.62
C VAL A 64 1.08 -10.86 10.52
N GLY A 65 -0.03 -10.31 11.01
CA GLY A 65 -0.41 -8.91 10.93
C GLY A 65 -1.92 -8.72 11.08
N GLU A 66 -2.38 -7.49 11.03
CA GLU A 66 -3.80 -7.19 11.21
C GLU A 66 -4.35 -6.26 10.10
N LEU A 67 -5.56 -6.58 9.69
CA LEU A 67 -6.47 -5.68 8.97
C LEU A 67 -7.83 -5.79 9.65
N THR A 68 -8.16 -4.83 10.51
CA THR A 68 -9.42 -4.88 11.26
C THR A 68 -10.63 -4.79 10.34
N GLY A 69 -11.77 -5.31 10.78
CA GLY A 69 -12.99 -5.33 9.98
C GLY A 69 -13.01 -6.36 8.86
N ASN A 70 -11.91 -7.12 8.64
CA ASN A 70 -11.82 -8.07 7.52
C ASN A 70 -12.90 -9.16 7.55
N LEU A 71 -13.27 -9.66 8.73
CA LEU A 71 -14.34 -10.67 8.86
C LEU A 71 -15.69 -10.11 8.40
N GLU A 72 -16.03 -8.89 8.83
CA GLU A 72 -17.28 -8.23 8.44
C GLU A 72 -17.30 -7.91 6.94
N ILE A 73 -16.18 -7.41 6.40
CA ILE A 73 -16.05 -7.14 4.96
C ILE A 73 -16.30 -8.40 4.15
N ASN A 74 -15.69 -9.53 4.52
CA ASN A 74 -15.85 -10.78 3.80
C ASN A 74 -17.24 -11.39 3.96
N GLU A 75 -17.92 -11.16 5.09
CA GLU A 75 -19.30 -11.60 5.30
C GLU A 75 -20.31 -10.76 4.52
N ARG A 76 -20.16 -9.44 4.53
CA ARG A 76 -21.12 -8.49 3.96
C ARG A 76 -20.77 -7.99 2.56
N GLY A 77 -19.54 -8.21 2.09
CA GLY A 77 -19.05 -7.73 0.79
C GLY A 77 -18.88 -6.21 0.71
N ARG A 78 -18.71 -5.53 1.85
CA ARG A 78 -18.58 -4.07 1.89
C ARG A 78 -17.76 -3.59 3.09
N MET A 79 -17.09 -2.45 2.94
CA MET A 79 -16.46 -1.69 4.02
C MET A 79 -17.27 -0.43 4.37
N GLU A 80 -17.24 -0.02 5.62
CA GLU A 80 -18.06 1.09 6.13
C GLU A 80 -17.26 2.31 6.57
N THR A 81 -15.92 2.25 6.48
CA THR A 81 -15.01 3.35 6.78
C THR A 81 -13.95 3.47 5.69
N PRO A 82 -13.20 4.58 5.60
CA PRO A 82 -11.92 4.61 4.90
C PRO A 82 -10.99 3.49 5.40
N VAL A 83 -9.94 3.20 4.65
CA VAL A 83 -8.85 2.32 5.09
C VAL A 83 -7.78 3.20 5.73
N TYR A 84 -7.44 2.91 6.99
CA TYR A 84 -6.38 3.56 7.74
C TYR A 84 -5.17 2.64 7.77
N LEU A 85 -3.96 3.20 7.66
CA LEU A 85 -2.69 2.49 7.77
C LEU A 85 -1.84 3.13 8.86
N CYS A 86 -1.12 2.32 9.66
CA CYS A 86 -0.27 2.78 10.74
C CYS A 86 0.83 1.76 11.10
N GLY A 87 1.70 2.12 12.04
CA GLY A 87 2.60 1.16 12.71
C GLY A 87 1.83 0.23 13.67
N SER A 88 2.32 -0.99 13.88
CA SER A 88 1.60 -2.05 14.63
C SER A 88 1.12 -1.61 16.02
N HIS A 89 1.96 -0.89 16.77
CA HIS A 89 1.59 -0.45 18.12
C HIS A 89 0.58 0.71 18.14
N ALA A 90 0.32 1.37 16.99
CA ALA A 90 -0.67 2.44 16.87
C ALA A 90 -2.09 1.95 16.60
N ILE A 91 -2.29 0.67 16.27
CA ILE A 91 -3.57 0.13 15.79
C ILE A 91 -4.73 0.45 16.74
N GLY A 92 -4.53 0.36 18.05
CA GLY A 92 -5.56 0.66 19.06
C GLY A 92 -6.00 2.12 19.05
N THR A 93 -5.06 3.05 18.95
CA THR A 93 -5.32 4.50 18.88
C THR A 93 -6.04 4.85 17.58
N VAL A 94 -5.54 4.34 16.45
CA VAL A 94 -6.13 4.60 15.12
C VAL A 94 -7.54 4.03 15.03
N LEU A 95 -7.77 2.80 15.52
CA LEU A 95 -9.08 2.17 15.56
C LEU A 95 -10.07 2.99 16.40
N GLN A 96 -9.68 3.38 17.61
CA GLN A 96 -10.54 4.16 18.51
C GLN A 96 -10.87 5.52 17.90
N THR A 97 -9.89 6.20 17.31
CA THR A 97 -10.12 7.50 16.67
C THR A 97 -11.02 7.37 15.45
N ALA A 98 -10.80 6.34 14.61
CA ALA A 98 -11.65 6.09 13.45
C ALA A 98 -13.12 5.83 13.83
N ILE A 99 -13.38 5.17 14.98
CA ILE A 99 -14.75 5.06 15.54
C ILE A 99 -15.28 6.44 15.88
N THR A 100 -14.50 7.25 16.59
CA THR A 100 -14.90 8.59 17.06
C THR A 100 -15.25 9.51 15.89
N VAL A 101 -14.36 9.62 14.91
CA VAL A 101 -14.55 10.50 13.74
C VAL A 101 -15.63 10.02 12.77
N SER A 102 -16.06 8.75 12.87
CA SER A 102 -17.20 8.24 12.10
C SER A 102 -18.51 8.93 12.46
N GLY A 103 -18.60 9.56 13.64
CA GLY A 103 -19.78 10.24 14.16
C GLY A 103 -20.94 9.29 14.47
N ARG A 104 -20.74 7.97 14.45
CA ARG A 104 -21.78 6.98 14.73
C ARG A 104 -21.98 6.81 16.23
N GLY A 105 -23.23 6.81 16.68
CA GLY A 105 -23.58 6.55 18.06
C GLY A 105 -23.48 5.06 18.44
N PRO A 106 -23.59 4.75 19.75
CA PRO A 106 -23.43 3.38 20.26
C PRO A 106 -24.46 2.38 19.72
N GLU A 107 -25.58 2.88 19.21
CA GLU A 107 -26.63 2.08 18.56
C GLU A 107 -26.31 1.71 17.11
N ASN A 108 -25.27 2.34 16.53
CA ASN A 108 -24.90 2.13 15.12
C ASN A 108 -23.42 1.70 15.03
N VAL A 109 -23.16 0.45 15.37
CA VAL A 109 -21.81 -0.13 15.42
C VAL A 109 -21.10 -0.01 14.07
N VAL A 110 -19.84 0.43 14.14
CA VAL A 110 -18.92 0.43 13.01
C VAL A 110 -17.61 -0.26 13.42
N LEU A 111 -17.08 -1.09 12.52
CA LEU A 111 -15.75 -1.68 12.65
C LEU A 111 -14.83 -1.04 11.62
N PRO A 112 -14.00 -0.06 12.01
CA PRO A 112 -13.08 0.59 11.08
C PRO A 112 -12.08 -0.38 10.46
N VAL A 113 -11.65 -0.07 9.24
CA VAL A 113 -10.64 -0.81 8.51
C VAL A 113 -9.29 -0.20 8.80
N VAL A 114 -8.50 -0.83 9.67
CA VAL A 114 -7.14 -0.40 10.03
C VAL A 114 -6.18 -1.52 9.69
N GLY A 115 -5.22 -1.25 8.80
CA GLY A 115 -4.13 -2.14 8.46
C GLY A 115 -2.82 -1.64 9.07
N GLU A 116 -1.96 -2.58 9.49
CA GLU A 116 -0.71 -2.22 10.15
C GLU A 116 0.49 -2.96 9.56
N CYS A 117 1.66 -2.35 9.72
CA CYS A 117 2.95 -2.99 9.52
C CYS A 117 3.89 -2.57 10.66
N ASP A 118 4.81 -3.46 11.06
CA ASP A 118 5.71 -3.21 12.18
C ASP A 118 6.83 -2.23 11.79
N ASP A 119 6.82 -1.05 12.41
CA ASP A 119 7.84 -0.01 12.32
C ASP A 119 8.81 0.02 13.52
N GLY A 120 8.79 -1.00 14.37
CA GLY A 120 9.46 -1.01 15.68
C GLY A 120 10.99 -0.92 15.65
N GLU A 121 11.65 -1.15 14.51
CA GLU A 121 13.08 -0.86 14.36
C GLU A 121 13.38 0.65 14.22
N MET A 122 12.43 1.41 13.69
CA MET A 122 12.59 2.83 13.32
C MET A 122 11.93 3.78 14.31
N ALA A 123 10.82 3.35 14.95
CA ALA A 123 10.01 4.23 15.78
C ALA A 123 9.23 3.47 16.86
N ASP A 124 8.78 4.22 17.86
CA ASP A 124 7.75 3.77 18.78
C ASP A 124 6.39 4.33 18.33
N SER A 125 5.63 3.57 17.55
CA SER A 125 4.34 4.00 17.01
C SER A 125 3.24 4.16 18.08
N ARG A 126 3.50 3.79 19.36
CA ARG A 126 2.62 4.13 20.49
C ARG A 126 2.49 5.64 20.70
N THR A 127 3.38 6.42 20.11
CA THR A 127 3.35 7.89 20.15
C THR A 127 2.32 8.52 19.21
N ILE A 128 1.68 7.72 18.33
CA ILE A 128 0.58 8.18 17.47
C ILE A 128 -0.61 8.55 18.34
N THR A 129 -1.20 9.71 18.05
CA THR A 129 -2.37 10.29 18.74
C THR A 129 -3.60 10.35 17.84
N GLY A 130 -4.75 10.67 18.43
CA GLY A 130 -5.97 10.94 17.65
C GLY A 130 -5.80 12.13 16.69
N GLU A 131 -5.06 13.15 17.09
CA GLU A 131 -4.79 14.33 16.26
C GLU A 131 -3.98 13.95 15.00
N ASP A 132 -3.05 12.99 15.08
CA ASP A 132 -2.32 12.50 13.92
C ASP A 132 -3.27 11.81 12.92
N VAL A 133 -4.27 11.08 13.40
CA VAL A 133 -5.30 10.43 12.55
C VAL A 133 -6.19 11.49 11.88
N GLU A 134 -6.64 12.47 12.63
CA GLU A 134 -7.46 13.58 12.14
C GLU A 134 -6.69 14.41 11.09
N ALA A 135 -5.41 14.70 11.34
CA ALA A 135 -4.55 15.38 10.38
C ALA A 135 -4.39 14.61 9.06
N ALA A 136 -4.32 13.27 9.10
CA ALA A 136 -4.30 12.45 7.89
C ALA A 136 -5.62 12.52 7.12
N LEU A 137 -6.77 12.61 7.82
CA LEU A 137 -8.09 12.81 7.20
C LEU A 137 -8.21 14.21 6.56
N GLU A 138 -7.72 15.24 7.22
CA GLU A 138 -7.71 16.62 6.71
C GLU A 138 -6.82 16.77 5.49
N ALA A 139 -5.75 15.95 5.37
CA ALA A 139 -4.82 15.95 4.26
C ALA A 139 -5.30 15.14 3.03
N LEU A 140 -6.53 14.62 3.03
CA LEU A 140 -7.07 13.87 1.90
C LEU A 140 -7.04 14.68 0.61
N GLY A 141 -6.39 14.14 -0.42
CA GLY A 141 -6.24 14.77 -1.72
C GLY A 141 -5.95 13.76 -2.84
N GLU A 142 -5.88 14.25 -4.07
CA GLU A 142 -5.57 13.43 -5.25
C GLU A 142 -4.06 13.18 -5.42
N ASP A 143 -3.23 14.07 -4.88
CA ASP A 143 -1.78 13.89 -4.90
C ASP A 143 -1.34 12.91 -3.81
N VAL A 144 -0.63 11.85 -4.22
CA VAL A 144 -0.15 10.80 -3.33
C VAL A 144 1.37 10.90 -3.23
N ALA A 145 1.86 11.22 -2.03
CA ALA A 145 3.29 11.11 -1.73
C ALA A 145 3.68 9.64 -1.56
N GLU A 146 4.91 9.29 -1.95
CA GLU A 146 5.44 7.92 -1.90
C GLU A 146 6.70 7.84 -1.02
N GLY A 147 7.09 6.61 -0.69
CA GLY A 147 8.23 6.32 0.16
C GLY A 147 7.94 6.52 1.65
N SER A 148 8.89 7.13 2.34
CA SER A 148 8.87 7.33 3.80
C SER A 148 7.93 8.46 4.22
N VAL A 149 6.63 8.27 4.05
CA VAL A 149 5.57 9.25 4.35
C VAL A 149 4.39 8.59 5.08
N GLY A 150 3.74 9.33 5.97
CA GLY A 150 2.61 8.81 6.74
C GLY A 150 2.97 7.49 7.45
N ALA A 151 2.09 6.49 7.34
CA ALA A 151 2.34 5.15 7.86
C ALA A 151 3.63 4.51 7.31
N GLY A 152 4.11 4.96 6.16
CA GLY A 152 5.32 4.43 5.52
C GLY A 152 6.63 4.97 6.07
N THR A 153 6.61 5.93 7.01
CA THR A 153 7.82 6.66 7.44
C THR A 153 8.87 5.75 8.07
N GLY A 154 8.46 4.79 8.89
CA GLY A 154 9.36 3.87 9.61
C GLY A 154 9.49 2.49 8.97
N MET A 155 9.01 2.31 7.74
CA MET A 155 8.99 0.99 7.09
C MET A 155 10.31 0.66 6.40
N SER A 156 10.59 -0.64 6.28
CA SER A 156 11.76 -1.20 5.62
C SER A 156 11.35 -2.13 4.48
N CYS A 157 11.91 -1.97 3.29
CA CYS A 157 11.59 -2.78 2.13
C CYS A 157 12.88 -3.28 1.47
N PHE A 158 13.06 -4.60 1.43
CA PHE A 158 14.30 -5.24 0.96
C PHE A 158 15.57 -4.65 1.62
N ASP A 159 15.55 -4.48 2.94
CA ASP A 159 16.62 -3.85 3.74
C ASP A 159 16.95 -2.38 3.36
N PHE A 160 16.17 -1.76 2.50
CA PHE A 160 16.18 -0.32 2.25
C PHE A 160 15.02 0.36 3.00
N PRO A 161 15.03 1.69 3.17
CA PRO A 161 13.83 2.40 3.58
C PRO A 161 12.65 2.00 2.69
N GLY A 162 11.52 1.71 3.33
CA GLY A 162 10.29 1.32 2.68
C GLY A 162 9.21 2.41 2.71
N GLY A 163 7.98 2.01 2.75
CA GLY A 163 6.84 2.90 2.95
C GLY A 163 5.73 2.80 1.92
N ILE A 164 5.21 3.94 1.49
CA ILE A 164 4.10 4.01 0.56
C ILE A 164 4.58 3.88 -0.88
N GLY A 165 3.92 3.01 -1.64
CA GLY A 165 4.08 2.93 -3.09
C GLY A 165 2.73 2.88 -3.78
N THR A 166 2.62 3.50 -4.96
CA THR A 166 1.36 3.51 -5.70
C THR A 166 1.57 3.42 -7.21
N ALA A 167 0.60 2.84 -7.90
CA ALA A 167 0.52 2.81 -9.36
C ALA A 167 -0.91 2.54 -9.82
N SER A 168 -1.18 2.74 -11.11
CA SER A 168 -2.48 2.44 -11.70
C SER A 168 -2.36 1.86 -13.10
N ARG A 169 -3.46 1.23 -13.55
CA ARG A 169 -3.63 0.73 -14.91
C ARG A 169 -5.03 1.04 -15.44
N ARG A 170 -5.11 1.21 -16.76
CA ARG A 170 -6.38 1.36 -17.47
C ARG A 170 -6.84 0.02 -18.04
N VAL A 171 -8.12 -0.30 -17.85
CA VAL A 171 -8.79 -1.48 -18.42
C VAL A 171 -10.04 -1.01 -19.17
N GLY A 172 -9.89 -0.71 -20.45
CA GLY A 172 -10.96 -0.07 -21.22
C GLY A 172 -11.34 1.29 -20.62
N PRO A 173 -12.62 1.53 -20.28
CA PRO A 173 -13.04 2.78 -19.66
C PRO A 173 -12.64 2.88 -18.17
N TYR A 174 -12.30 1.77 -17.53
CA TYR A 174 -12.09 1.67 -16.09
C TYR A 174 -10.63 1.88 -15.70
N SER A 175 -10.44 2.27 -14.45
CA SER A 175 -9.14 2.34 -13.76
C SER A 175 -9.02 1.24 -12.71
N VAL A 176 -7.80 0.75 -12.53
CA VAL A 176 -7.38 -0.07 -11.39
C VAL A 176 -6.20 0.64 -10.76
N GLY A 177 -6.34 1.06 -9.51
CA GLY A 177 -5.31 1.74 -8.74
C GLY A 177 -4.88 0.91 -7.55
N VAL A 178 -3.60 0.94 -7.23
CA VAL A 178 -3.00 0.22 -6.09
C VAL A 178 -2.21 1.18 -5.23
N LEU A 179 -2.35 1.03 -3.90
CA LEU A 179 -1.47 1.60 -2.90
C LEU A 179 -0.99 0.49 -1.98
N LEU A 180 0.31 0.46 -1.70
CA LEU A 180 0.96 -0.50 -0.81
C LEU A 180 1.58 0.23 0.37
N LEU A 181 1.49 -0.38 1.55
CA LEU A 181 2.38 -0.12 2.66
C LEU A 181 3.44 -1.22 2.65
N CYS A 182 4.66 -0.88 2.18
CA CYS A 182 5.74 -1.83 1.94
C CYS A 182 6.68 -1.89 3.14
N ASN A 183 6.68 -3.03 3.84
CA ASN A 183 7.55 -3.31 4.97
C ASN A 183 7.97 -4.80 4.93
N PHE A 184 8.65 -5.23 3.86
CA PHE A 184 8.91 -6.64 3.62
C PHE A 184 10.18 -6.88 2.80
N GLY A 185 10.63 -8.13 2.79
CA GLY A 185 11.59 -8.68 1.85
C GLY A 185 13.05 -8.53 2.26
N ASP A 186 13.84 -9.51 1.87
CA ASP A 186 15.29 -9.54 2.05
C ASP A 186 15.97 -9.09 0.75
N ARG A 187 17.01 -8.27 0.84
CA ARG A 187 17.70 -7.66 -0.31
C ARG A 187 18.24 -8.67 -1.32
N GLU A 188 18.63 -9.84 -0.86
CA GLU A 188 19.17 -10.90 -1.74
C GLU A 188 18.16 -11.42 -2.76
N TYR A 189 16.84 -11.24 -2.49
CA TYR A 189 15.77 -11.66 -3.38
C TYR A 189 15.18 -10.52 -4.22
N LEU A 190 15.59 -9.28 -3.96
CA LEU A 190 15.08 -8.15 -4.73
C LEU A 190 15.41 -8.30 -6.22
N ASP A 191 14.37 -8.33 -7.03
CA ASP A 191 14.44 -8.24 -8.49
C ASP A 191 13.92 -6.87 -8.96
N PHE A 192 14.83 -5.92 -9.14
CA PHE A 192 14.50 -4.61 -9.70
C PHE A 192 14.66 -4.64 -11.23
N LEU A 193 13.70 -5.26 -11.92
CA LEU A 193 13.73 -5.45 -13.38
C LEU A 193 15.00 -6.16 -13.88
N GLY A 194 15.47 -7.18 -13.18
CA GLY A 194 16.67 -7.93 -13.47
C GLY A 194 17.95 -7.37 -12.84
N LEU A 195 17.87 -6.26 -12.12
CA LEU A 195 19.00 -5.70 -11.38
C LEU A 195 18.96 -6.19 -9.93
N GLY A 196 20.05 -6.80 -9.47
CA GLY A 196 20.29 -7.17 -8.07
C GLY A 196 21.15 -6.15 -7.35
N PHE A 197 21.15 -6.22 -6.02
CA PHE A 197 21.89 -5.29 -5.15
C PHE A 197 22.76 -6.04 -4.14
N PRO A 198 23.90 -5.45 -3.72
CA PRO A 198 24.73 -6.04 -2.68
C PRO A 198 23.97 -6.25 -1.38
N VAL A 199 24.10 -7.42 -0.78
CA VAL A 199 23.48 -7.76 0.51
C VAL A 199 24.23 -7.07 1.64
N PRO A 200 23.54 -6.39 2.58
CA PRO A 200 24.22 -5.74 3.70
C PRO A 200 24.77 -6.78 4.69
N GLU A 201 25.85 -6.43 5.40
CA GLU A 201 26.39 -7.28 6.48
C GLU A 201 25.38 -7.48 7.62
N ARG A 202 24.65 -6.42 7.96
CA ARG A 202 23.53 -6.47 8.90
C ARG A 202 22.22 -6.57 8.12
N ARG A 203 21.50 -7.63 8.37
CA ARG A 203 20.13 -7.80 7.87
C ARG A 203 19.12 -7.29 8.92
N ALA A 204 18.06 -6.65 8.49
CA ALA A 204 16.87 -6.54 9.30
C ALA A 204 16.38 -7.96 9.65
N ALA A 205 15.69 -8.12 10.78
CA ALA A 205 14.99 -9.38 11.04
C ALA A 205 14.03 -9.64 9.87
N SER A 206 13.92 -10.89 9.42
CA SER A 206 13.01 -11.29 8.33
C SER A 206 11.53 -11.22 8.74
N HIS A 207 11.18 -10.20 9.49
CA HIS A 207 9.82 -9.85 9.91
C HIS A 207 9.39 -8.69 9.05
N GLY A 208 8.34 -8.89 8.34
CA GLY A 208 7.81 -7.84 7.48
C GLY A 208 6.32 -7.98 7.36
N SER A 209 5.70 -7.08 6.65
CA SER A 209 4.30 -7.16 6.27
C SER A 209 4.03 -6.23 5.10
N CYS A 210 2.91 -6.44 4.44
CA CYS A 210 2.40 -5.54 3.44
C CYS A 210 0.89 -5.44 3.54
N ILE A 211 0.39 -4.23 3.63
CA ILE A 211 -1.04 -3.98 3.39
C ILE A 211 -1.19 -3.47 1.96
N ALA A 212 -1.94 -4.21 1.14
CA ALA A 212 -2.19 -3.87 -0.25
C ALA A 212 -3.64 -3.40 -0.44
N ILE A 213 -3.82 -2.16 -0.88
CA ILE A 213 -5.13 -1.57 -1.17
C ILE A 213 -5.28 -1.46 -2.68
N CYS A 214 -6.34 -2.08 -3.23
CA CYS A 214 -6.67 -2.01 -4.64
C CYS A 214 -8.05 -1.34 -4.82
N ALA A 215 -8.11 -0.30 -5.61
CA ALA A 215 -9.35 0.40 -5.94
C ALA A 215 -9.69 0.22 -7.43
N THR A 216 -10.98 0.23 -7.77
CA THR A 216 -11.45 0.28 -9.15
C THR A 216 -12.78 1.01 -9.25
N ASP A 217 -13.05 1.66 -10.36
CA ASP A 217 -14.37 2.19 -10.72
C ASP A 217 -15.21 1.19 -11.54
N ALA A 218 -14.68 0.00 -11.82
CA ALA A 218 -15.44 -1.07 -12.44
C ALA A 218 -16.51 -1.62 -11.47
N PRO A 219 -17.70 -2.00 -11.96
CA PRO A 219 -18.84 -2.44 -11.13
C PRO A 219 -18.70 -3.88 -10.61
N LEU A 220 -17.48 -4.33 -10.29
CA LEU A 220 -17.19 -5.71 -9.89
C LEU A 220 -17.90 -6.09 -8.59
N PRO A 221 -18.50 -7.30 -8.49
CA PRO A 221 -19.05 -7.85 -7.26
C PRO A 221 -17.95 -8.25 -6.27
N ALA A 222 -18.30 -8.49 -5.00
CA ALA A 222 -17.36 -8.75 -3.92
C ALA A 222 -16.48 -9.99 -4.16
N ASP A 223 -16.99 -11.05 -4.77
CA ASP A 223 -16.23 -12.25 -5.11
C ASP A 223 -15.12 -11.97 -6.16
N GLN A 224 -15.41 -11.12 -7.16
CA GLN A 224 -14.42 -10.68 -8.12
C GLN A 224 -13.42 -9.67 -7.50
N LEU A 225 -13.88 -8.78 -6.60
CA LEU A 225 -13.00 -7.92 -5.80
C LEU A 225 -12.05 -8.72 -4.91
N ARG A 226 -12.49 -9.85 -4.33
CA ARG A 226 -11.60 -10.73 -3.58
C ARG A 226 -10.47 -11.31 -4.46
N ARG A 227 -10.80 -11.68 -5.70
CA ARG A 227 -9.78 -12.12 -6.66
C ARG A 227 -8.84 -10.97 -7.05
N LEU A 228 -9.37 -9.73 -7.13
CA LEU A 228 -8.58 -8.54 -7.41
C LEU A 228 -7.63 -8.21 -6.26
N ALA A 229 -8.09 -8.28 -5.00
CA ALA A 229 -7.30 -7.99 -3.80
C ALA A 229 -6.01 -8.83 -3.69
N LEU A 230 -6.03 -10.07 -4.22
CA LEU A 230 -4.87 -10.95 -4.24
C LEU A 230 -3.76 -10.45 -5.18
N ARG A 231 -4.07 -9.73 -6.25
CA ARG A 231 -3.14 -9.49 -7.36
C ARG A 231 -2.00 -8.52 -7.02
N PRO A 232 -2.21 -7.41 -6.30
CA PRO A 232 -1.09 -6.61 -5.84
C PRO A 232 -0.09 -7.41 -5.01
N LEU A 233 -0.55 -8.35 -4.16
CA LEU A 233 0.30 -9.23 -3.36
C LEU A 233 1.17 -10.16 -4.25
N LEU A 234 0.63 -10.64 -5.36
CA LEU A 234 1.42 -11.38 -6.35
C LEU A 234 2.44 -10.46 -7.07
N GLY A 235 2.17 -9.16 -7.13
CA GLY A 235 3.12 -8.15 -7.60
C GLY A 235 4.34 -8.02 -6.68
N LEU A 236 4.16 -8.15 -5.35
CA LEU A 236 5.26 -8.20 -4.38
C LEU A 236 6.15 -9.42 -4.63
N ILE A 237 5.54 -10.58 -4.85
CA ILE A 237 6.26 -11.83 -5.17
C ILE A 237 7.11 -11.64 -6.44
N ARG A 238 6.59 -10.93 -7.44
CA ARG A 238 7.35 -10.62 -8.65
C ARG A 238 8.54 -9.69 -8.40
N ALA A 239 8.47 -8.81 -7.39
CA ALA A 239 9.59 -7.96 -6.98
C ALA A 239 10.63 -8.70 -6.11
N GLY A 240 10.34 -9.93 -5.68
CA GLY A 240 11.26 -10.77 -4.92
C GLY A 240 10.81 -11.14 -3.50
N SER A 241 9.63 -10.71 -3.06
CA SER A 241 9.10 -11.20 -1.78
C SER A 241 8.75 -12.68 -1.89
N TYR A 242 9.13 -13.45 -0.89
CA TYR A 242 8.71 -14.85 -0.76
C TYR A 242 7.66 -15.08 0.35
N ALA A 243 7.10 -13.98 0.89
CA ALA A 243 6.14 -14.02 1.99
C ALA A 243 6.70 -14.81 3.17
N ALA A 244 7.75 -14.28 3.83
CA ALA A 244 8.45 -14.92 4.94
C ALA A 244 7.47 -15.30 6.06
N GLU A 245 7.82 -16.32 6.87
CA GLU A 245 6.94 -16.85 7.93
C GLU A 245 6.44 -15.77 8.90
N GLY A 246 7.30 -14.82 9.26
CA GLY A 246 6.96 -13.69 10.15
C GLY A 246 6.28 -12.51 9.48
N SER A 247 5.90 -12.62 8.19
CA SER A 247 5.32 -11.54 7.38
C SER A 247 3.80 -11.65 7.30
N GLY A 248 3.12 -10.51 7.16
CA GLY A 248 1.68 -10.43 6.91
C GLY A 248 1.39 -9.80 5.56
N GLU A 249 1.04 -10.59 4.54
CA GLU A 249 0.61 -10.09 3.24
C GLU A 249 -0.91 -10.08 3.17
N ILE A 250 -1.51 -8.91 3.45
CA ILE A 250 -2.96 -8.74 3.53
C ILE A 250 -3.42 -7.73 2.47
N GLY A 251 -4.43 -8.11 1.69
CA GLY A 251 -4.99 -7.29 0.63
C GLY A 251 -6.47 -6.95 0.86
N ILE A 252 -6.84 -5.73 0.49
CA ILE A 252 -8.22 -5.29 0.36
C ILE A 252 -8.44 -4.71 -1.03
N ALA A 253 -9.56 -5.06 -1.67
CA ALA A 253 -10.00 -4.38 -2.87
C ALA A 253 -11.40 -3.81 -2.68
N PHE A 254 -11.64 -2.62 -3.26
CA PHE A 254 -12.95 -1.99 -3.25
C PHE A 254 -13.33 -1.39 -4.60
N SER A 255 -14.63 -1.27 -4.84
CA SER A 255 -15.17 -0.59 -6.01
C SER A 255 -15.85 0.73 -5.62
N THR A 256 -15.55 1.79 -6.39
CA THR A 256 -16.22 3.10 -6.26
C THR A 256 -17.54 3.15 -7.06
N SER A 257 -17.82 2.16 -7.93
CA SER A 257 -19.06 2.08 -8.68
C SER A 257 -20.27 1.84 -7.77
N PRO A 258 -21.38 2.56 -7.95
CA PRO A 258 -22.65 2.25 -7.29
C PRO A 258 -23.32 1.00 -7.88
N GLU A 259 -23.00 0.69 -9.12
CA GLU A 259 -23.59 -0.44 -9.85
C GLU A 259 -22.85 -1.74 -9.52
N VAL A 260 -23.52 -2.87 -9.76
CA VAL A 260 -22.94 -4.20 -9.68
C VAL A 260 -23.16 -4.91 -11.00
N ALA A 261 -22.07 -5.23 -11.67
CA ALA A 261 -22.10 -6.01 -12.90
C ALA A 261 -20.86 -6.91 -12.94
N PRO A 262 -21.01 -8.23 -12.88
CA PRO A 262 -19.88 -9.13 -12.94
C PRO A 262 -19.21 -9.05 -14.32
N ALA A 263 -17.89 -8.95 -14.32
CA ALA A 263 -17.11 -9.05 -15.54
C ALA A 263 -17.08 -10.52 -16.02
N ALA A 264 -17.16 -10.73 -17.32
CA ALA A 264 -16.89 -12.05 -17.92
C ALA A 264 -15.43 -12.47 -17.65
N ASP A 265 -15.14 -13.76 -17.65
CA ASP A 265 -13.81 -14.28 -17.28
C ASP A 265 -12.66 -13.67 -18.09
N ALA A 266 -12.87 -13.48 -19.39
CA ALA A 266 -11.85 -12.86 -20.26
C ALA A 266 -11.57 -11.41 -19.88
N ASP A 267 -12.60 -10.64 -19.56
CA ASP A 267 -12.49 -9.24 -19.13
C ASP A 267 -11.91 -9.15 -17.71
N LEU A 268 -12.34 -10.04 -16.81
CA LEU A 268 -11.80 -10.10 -15.45
C LEU A 268 -10.29 -10.33 -15.46
N ASN A 269 -9.77 -11.17 -16.35
CA ASN A 269 -8.33 -11.40 -16.48
C ASN A 269 -7.54 -10.10 -16.74
N ARG A 270 -8.11 -9.13 -17.46
CA ARG A 270 -7.48 -7.82 -17.69
C ARG A 270 -7.42 -6.99 -16.41
N PHE A 271 -8.46 -7.03 -15.56
CA PHE A 271 -8.43 -6.38 -14.24
C PHE A 271 -7.41 -7.04 -13.31
N LEU A 272 -7.33 -8.36 -13.33
CA LEU A 272 -6.35 -9.11 -12.52
C LEU A 272 -4.92 -8.79 -12.95
N ALA A 273 -4.64 -8.74 -14.25
CA ALA A 273 -3.35 -8.32 -14.78
C ALA A 273 -3.03 -6.86 -14.39
N ALA A 274 -4.02 -5.97 -14.48
CA ALA A 274 -3.86 -4.56 -14.11
C ALA A 274 -3.44 -4.38 -12.65
N ALA A 275 -4.09 -5.08 -11.73
CA ALA A 275 -3.76 -5.02 -10.31
C ALA A 275 -2.39 -5.65 -10.00
N TRP A 276 -2.02 -6.73 -10.70
CA TRP A 276 -0.70 -7.36 -10.57
C TRP A 276 0.42 -6.44 -11.06
N GLU A 277 0.28 -5.86 -12.27
CA GLU A 277 1.26 -4.92 -12.84
C GLU A 277 1.41 -3.66 -11.97
N ALA A 278 0.29 -3.11 -11.48
CA ALA A 278 0.30 -1.95 -10.61
C ALA A 278 0.92 -2.25 -9.25
N GLY A 279 0.64 -3.43 -8.66
CA GLY A 279 1.27 -3.87 -7.41
C GLY A 279 2.79 -3.98 -7.54
N TRP A 280 3.27 -4.63 -8.60
CA TRP A 280 4.71 -4.71 -8.87
C TRP A 280 5.35 -3.32 -9.03
N GLU A 281 4.74 -2.41 -9.84
CA GLU A 281 5.27 -1.06 -10.01
C GLU A 281 5.25 -0.25 -8.71
N ALA A 282 4.22 -0.40 -7.88
CA ALA A 282 4.11 0.29 -6.61
C ALA A 282 5.27 -0.06 -5.65
N VAL A 283 5.72 -1.31 -5.60
CA VAL A 283 6.93 -1.70 -4.83
C VAL A 283 8.16 -0.94 -5.32
N LEU A 284 8.37 -0.89 -6.63
CA LEU A 284 9.54 -0.22 -7.22
C LEU A 284 9.50 1.30 -7.00
N ASN A 285 8.31 1.92 -7.11
CA ASN A 285 8.11 3.33 -6.81
C ASN A 285 8.35 3.63 -5.33
N CYS A 286 7.90 2.77 -4.42
CA CYS A 286 8.18 2.89 -2.99
C CYS A 286 9.69 2.98 -2.72
N LEU A 287 10.47 2.04 -3.26
CA LEU A 287 11.94 2.01 -3.10
C LEU A 287 12.62 3.27 -3.64
N LEU A 288 12.22 3.74 -4.82
CA LEU A 288 12.78 4.94 -5.45
C LEU A 288 12.47 6.23 -4.67
N ALA A 289 11.32 6.28 -4.00
CA ALA A 289 10.85 7.47 -3.29
C ALA A 289 11.25 7.51 -1.82
N ALA A 290 11.62 6.37 -1.23
CA ALA A 290 11.93 6.27 0.20
C ALA A 290 13.24 6.99 0.55
N ARG A 291 13.28 7.58 1.74
CA ARG A 291 14.38 8.42 2.21
C ARG A 291 15.18 7.71 3.30
N ALA A 292 16.47 8.07 3.39
CA ALA A 292 17.32 7.64 4.51
C ALA A 292 16.64 7.91 5.86
N GLY A 293 16.78 6.98 6.78
CA GLY A 293 16.28 7.07 8.15
C GLY A 293 17.32 6.61 9.16
N ASN A 294 17.05 6.87 10.43
CA ASN A 294 17.83 6.34 11.53
C ASN A 294 16.98 5.34 12.32
N ARG A 295 17.56 4.19 12.64
CA ARG A 295 16.93 3.21 13.52
C ARG A 295 17.00 3.66 14.98
N LEU A 296 16.17 3.08 15.82
CA LEU A 296 16.17 3.36 17.27
C LEU A 296 17.52 3.02 17.95
N ASP A 297 18.28 2.09 17.39
CA ASP A 297 19.64 1.77 17.87
C ASP A 297 20.71 2.75 17.41
N GLY A 298 20.33 3.81 16.69
CA GLY A 298 21.22 4.85 16.16
C GLY A 298 21.89 4.47 14.83
N SER A 299 21.73 3.27 14.31
CA SER A 299 22.24 2.91 13.00
C SER A 299 21.45 3.59 11.89
N ARG A 300 22.14 3.94 10.80
CA ARG A 300 21.52 4.57 9.62
C ARG A 300 21.04 3.51 8.65
N GLN A 301 19.87 3.75 8.04
CA GLN A 301 19.39 3.03 6.88
C GLN A 301 19.55 3.94 5.66
N ASP A 302 20.41 3.54 4.72
CA ASP A 302 20.69 4.33 3.51
C ASP A 302 19.56 4.13 2.48
N PRO A 303 19.24 5.17 1.69
CA PRO A 303 18.19 5.10 0.69
C PRO A 303 18.54 4.12 -0.42
N PHE A 304 17.53 3.71 -1.18
CA PHE A 304 17.70 2.87 -2.35
C PHE A 304 18.60 3.59 -3.39
N PRO A 305 19.63 2.92 -3.96
CA PRO A 305 20.53 3.52 -4.91
C PRO A 305 19.89 3.68 -6.29
N VAL A 306 19.59 4.90 -6.70
CA VAL A 306 18.89 5.21 -7.97
C VAL A 306 19.84 5.16 -9.17
N GLU A 307 21.12 5.53 -9.01
CA GLU A 307 22.07 5.61 -10.13
C GLU A 307 22.31 4.27 -10.86
N PRO A 308 22.49 3.13 -10.16
CA PRO A 308 22.54 1.83 -10.84
C PRO A 308 21.31 1.51 -11.67
N VAL A 309 20.10 1.90 -11.20
CA VAL A 309 18.85 1.73 -11.93
C VAL A 309 18.81 2.59 -13.18
N ARG A 310 19.21 3.86 -13.06
CA ARG A 310 19.30 4.78 -14.19
C ARG A 310 20.25 4.25 -15.27
N ALA A 311 21.42 3.75 -14.87
CA ALA A 311 22.40 3.17 -15.80
C ALA A 311 21.85 1.89 -16.46
N HIS A 312 21.15 1.05 -15.69
CA HIS A 312 20.55 -0.19 -16.19
C HIS A 312 19.44 0.08 -17.23
N LEU A 313 18.54 1.02 -16.93
CA LEU A 313 17.42 1.38 -17.81
C LEU A 313 17.84 2.27 -18.98
N GLY A 314 18.82 3.17 -18.77
CA GLY A 314 19.36 4.05 -19.83
C GLY A 314 20.29 3.38 -20.84
N GLY A 315 20.84 2.19 -20.51
CA GLY A 315 21.71 1.42 -21.41
C GLY A 315 20.97 0.57 -22.46
N GLY A 316 19.65 0.66 -22.54
CA GLY A 316 18.78 -0.16 -23.38
C GLY A 316 18.67 0.22 -24.87
N ASP A 317 19.56 1.09 -25.39
CA ASP A 317 19.73 1.30 -26.83
C ASP A 317 20.78 0.34 -27.41
N ARG A 318 20.53 -0.98 -27.31
CA ARG A 318 21.26 -1.99 -28.10
C ARG A 318 20.34 -3.11 -28.58
#